data_6d33121ef5731a0c061cc8db3f1ee125
#
_entry.id   6d33121ef5731a0c061cc8db3f1ee125
#
_cell.length_a   1.000
_cell.length_b   1.000
_cell.length_c   1.000
_cell.angle_alpha   90.00
_cell.angle_beta   90.00
_cell.angle_gamma   90.00
#
_symmetry.space_group_name_H-M   'P 1'
#
loop_
_entity.id
_entity.type
_entity.pdbx_description
1 polymer ?
#
loop_
_entity_poly.entity_id
_entity_poly.type
_entity_poly.pdbx_seq_one_letter_code
_entity_poly.pdbx_strand_id
1 'polypeptide(L)'
;MGQVIRMPVDRSDTASRNTAAHTDPGAMGFLARWDIDDWGRDAALARGAARLSRLRWTTTLGGNDRLPKRGGAIVVVNSRRFGLTPWFVALSLSDAIERPVRFVGRPDSAPFGSFARRLGGLLARPDEVAGALRDGQMLVVGASGTLDPRTVGDIDHRLIGPAVELNVPVFPAAVAVSQTSRSARIEIASAIKPSPKRRGPLAELELTARVATRIGRLLKEFGGARTGTPLDWLPFSGMGGD
;
A
#
# COMPACT_ATOMS: atom_id res chain seq x y z
N MET A 1 15.91 -55.82 27.91
CA MET A 1 14.46 -56.13 27.83
C MET A 1 13.73 -55.05 28.65
N GLY A 2 13.26 -54.01 28.01
CA GLY A 2 12.53 -52.91 28.63
C GLY A 2 11.06 -52.96 28.20
N GLN A 3 10.18 -53.14 29.16
CA GLN A 3 8.72 -53.22 28.94
C GLN A 3 8.16 -51.78 28.76
N VAL A 4 7.50 -51.52 27.64
CA VAL A 4 6.74 -50.31 27.37
C VAL A 4 5.34 -50.48 27.92
N ILE A 5 5.02 -49.72 28.96
CA ILE A 5 3.66 -49.65 29.55
C ILE A 5 2.86 -48.64 28.68
N ARG A 6 1.82 -49.14 27.98
CA ARG A 6 0.82 -48.32 27.33
C ARG A 6 -0.26 -47.95 28.33
N MET A 7 -0.47 -46.64 28.60
CA MET A 7 -1.63 -46.15 29.31
C MET A 7 -2.86 -46.09 28.38
N PRO A 8 -4.04 -46.52 28.84
CA PRO A 8 -5.28 -46.36 28.10
C PRO A 8 -5.75 -44.90 28.14
N VAL A 9 -6.11 -44.37 26.98
CA VAL A 9 -6.76 -43.06 26.86
C VAL A 9 -8.26 -43.30 27.06
N ASP A 10 -8.76 -42.80 28.18
CA ASP A 10 -10.18 -42.79 28.50
C ASP A 10 -10.88 -41.71 27.65
N ARG A 11 -11.80 -42.16 26.79
CA ARG A 11 -12.70 -41.28 26.04
C ARG A 11 -13.96 -41.13 26.85
N SER A 12 -14.04 -40.14 27.72
CA SER A 12 -15.27 -39.68 28.30
C SER A 12 -15.94 -38.65 27.42
N ASP A 13 -17.01 -39.04 26.78
CA ASP A 13 -18.00 -38.19 26.11
C ASP A 13 -18.55 -37.16 27.13
N THR A 14 -18.23 -35.91 26.92
CA THR A 14 -18.93 -34.78 27.53
C THR A 14 -19.65 -34.00 26.44
N ALA A 15 -20.88 -34.46 26.15
CA ALA A 15 -21.84 -33.67 25.41
C ALA A 15 -22.20 -32.42 26.21
N SER A 16 -21.49 -31.31 25.94
CA SER A 16 -21.87 -30.00 26.46
C SER A 16 -23.02 -29.45 25.63
N ARG A 17 -24.20 -29.47 26.24
CA ARG A 17 -25.41 -28.78 25.74
C ARG A 17 -25.11 -27.30 25.72
N ASN A 18 -24.78 -26.74 24.56
CA ASN A 18 -24.78 -25.29 24.33
C ASN A 18 -26.25 -24.84 24.28
N THR A 19 -26.71 -24.32 25.42
CA THR A 19 -27.93 -23.52 25.50
C THR A 19 -27.66 -22.23 24.71
N ALA A 20 -28.21 -22.18 23.51
CA ALA A 20 -28.19 -20.96 22.70
C ALA A 20 -28.99 -19.89 23.43
N ALA A 21 -28.31 -18.97 24.08
CA ALA A 21 -28.89 -17.71 24.50
C ALA A 21 -29.28 -16.96 23.23
N HIS A 22 -30.59 -16.84 23.04
CA HIS A 22 -31.22 -16.05 22.00
C HIS A 22 -30.89 -14.57 22.29
N THR A 23 -29.77 -14.09 21.78
CA THR A 23 -29.42 -12.68 21.84
C THR A 23 -30.08 -11.99 20.67
N ASP A 24 -30.99 -11.08 21.02
CA ASP A 24 -31.79 -10.23 20.14
C ASP A 24 -30.89 -9.55 19.05
N PRO A 25 -31.16 -9.72 17.73
CA PRO A 25 -30.31 -9.18 16.69
C PRO A 25 -30.44 -7.65 16.48
N GLY A 26 -31.23 -6.97 17.32
CA GLY A 26 -31.57 -5.56 17.13
C GLY A 26 -30.57 -4.54 17.70
N ALA A 27 -29.70 -4.90 18.64
CA ALA A 27 -28.86 -3.93 19.35
C ALA A 27 -27.37 -3.94 19.00
N MET A 28 -26.87 -4.85 18.16
CA MET A 28 -25.47 -4.97 17.77
C MET A 28 -25.20 -4.81 16.28
N GLY A 29 -26.11 -4.23 15.54
CA GLY A 29 -25.93 -3.94 14.09
C GLY A 29 -24.84 -2.92 13.77
N PHE A 30 -24.16 -2.35 14.76
CA PHE A 30 -23.12 -1.35 14.56
C PHE A 30 -21.68 -1.88 14.76
N LEU A 31 -21.52 -3.09 15.25
CA LEU A 31 -20.21 -3.77 15.18
C LEU A 31 -20.13 -4.44 13.81
N ALA A 32 -19.85 -3.61 12.80
CA ALA A 32 -19.58 -4.06 11.46
C ALA A 32 -18.63 -5.27 11.51
N ARG A 33 -19.01 -6.38 10.89
CA ARG A 33 -18.12 -7.49 10.57
C ARG A 33 -16.85 -6.88 10.00
N TRP A 34 -15.76 -6.99 10.74
CA TRP A 34 -14.45 -6.51 10.33
C TRP A 34 -14.04 -7.37 9.13
N ASP A 35 -14.17 -6.81 7.94
CA ASP A 35 -13.74 -7.46 6.69
C ASP A 35 -12.24 -7.24 6.55
N ILE A 36 -11.49 -7.91 7.45
CA ILE A 36 -10.04 -7.83 7.53
C ILE A 36 -9.46 -8.96 6.71
N ASP A 37 -8.67 -8.63 5.71
CA ASP A 37 -7.96 -9.61 4.91
C ASP A 37 -6.74 -10.20 5.63
N ASP A 38 -6.11 -11.25 5.05
CA ASP A 38 -4.97 -11.98 5.62
C ASP A 38 -3.77 -11.07 5.95
N TRP A 39 -3.66 -9.91 5.30
CA TRP A 39 -2.63 -8.90 5.53
C TRP A 39 -3.05 -7.80 6.50
N GLY A 40 -4.22 -7.92 7.10
CA GLY A 40 -4.74 -7.02 8.13
C GLY A 40 -5.38 -5.74 7.61
N ARG A 41 -5.68 -5.62 6.30
CA ARG A 41 -6.41 -4.49 5.74
C ARG A 41 -7.91 -4.66 6.00
N ASP A 42 -8.51 -3.62 6.52
CA ASP A 42 -9.94 -3.50 6.73
C ASP A 42 -10.57 -2.80 5.53
N ALA A 43 -11.37 -3.53 4.76
CA ALA A 43 -11.97 -3.01 3.54
C ALA A 43 -12.97 -1.86 3.80
N ALA A 44 -13.70 -1.91 4.92
CA ALA A 44 -14.66 -0.86 5.29
C ALA A 44 -13.92 0.43 5.68
N LEU A 45 -12.88 0.31 6.51
CA LEU A 45 -12.05 1.43 6.92
C LEU A 45 -11.35 2.07 5.72
N ALA A 46 -10.77 1.27 4.82
CA ALA A 46 -10.09 1.77 3.63
C ALA A 46 -11.06 2.50 2.68
N ARG A 47 -12.29 1.99 2.49
CA ARG A 47 -13.33 2.68 1.71
C ARG A 47 -13.74 4.00 2.35
N GLY A 48 -13.89 4.02 3.69
CA GLY A 48 -14.18 5.25 4.44
C GLY A 48 -13.09 6.30 4.25
N ALA A 49 -11.83 5.91 4.38
CA ALA A 49 -10.68 6.78 4.16
C ALA A 49 -10.59 7.30 2.71
N ALA A 50 -10.89 6.45 1.71
CA ALA A 50 -10.92 6.86 0.31
C ALA A 50 -12.05 7.88 0.04
N ARG A 51 -13.24 7.71 0.64
CA ARG A 51 -14.33 8.68 0.54
C ARG A 51 -13.94 10.02 1.17
N LEU A 52 -13.31 9.97 2.34
CA LEU A 52 -12.88 11.17 3.06
C LEU A 52 -11.80 11.94 2.28
N SER A 53 -10.85 11.23 1.65
CA SER A 53 -9.83 11.88 0.81
C SER A 53 -10.42 12.56 -0.43
N ARG A 54 -11.52 12.04 -1.00
CA ARG A 54 -12.24 12.64 -2.13
C ARG A 54 -12.98 13.94 -1.75
N LEU A 55 -13.33 14.12 -0.49
CA LEU A 55 -13.87 15.40 -0.03
C LEU A 55 -12.84 16.54 -0.11
N ARG A 56 -11.56 16.19 0.03
CA ARG A 56 -10.45 17.15 0.01
C ARG A 56 -9.84 17.32 -1.37
N TRP A 57 -9.77 16.25 -2.16
CA TRP A 57 -9.00 16.21 -3.40
C TRP A 57 -9.84 15.72 -4.57
N THR A 58 -9.82 16.50 -5.65
CA THR A 58 -10.24 16.01 -6.97
C THR A 58 -9.05 15.31 -7.60
N THR A 59 -9.10 13.98 -7.66
CA THR A 59 -7.97 13.17 -8.16
C THR A 59 -8.17 12.78 -9.61
N THR A 60 -7.20 13.12 -10.44
CA THR A 60 -7.12 12.65 -11.84
C THR A 60 -6.08 11.55 -11.93
N LEU A 61 -6.47 10.39 -12.45
CA LEU A 61 -5.61 9.23 -12.66
C LEU A 61 -5.37 9.04 -14.16
N GLY A 62 -4.09 9.02 -14.56
CA GLY A 62 -3.66 8.66 -15.91
C GLY A 62 -2.89 7.34 -15.91
N GLY A 63 -3.09 6.51 -16.92
CA GLY A 63 -2.38 5.25 -17.12
C GLY A 63 -2.74 4.11 -16.17
N ASN A 64 -3.83 4.21 -15.42
CA ASN A 64 -4.32 3.15 -14.53
C ASN A 64 -4.78 1.89 -15.29
N ASP A 65 -5.15 2.02 -16.55
CA ASP A 65 -5.44 0.94 -17.50
C ASP A 65 -4.26 -0.02 -17.75
N ARG A 66 -3.04 0.47 -17.51
CA ARG A 66 -1.79 -0.30 -17.65
C ARG A 66 -1.53 -1.25 -16.48
N LEU A 67 -2.20 -1.02 -15.35
CA LEU A 67 -2.00 -1.82 -14.15
C LEU A 67 -2.64 -3.21 -14.29
N PRO A 68 -1.97 -4.26 -13.80
CA PRO A 68 -2.50 -5.62 -13.91
C PRO A 68 -3.72 -5.80 -12.99
N LYS A 69 -4.76 -6.41 -13.49
CA LYS A 69 -5.95 -6.76 -12.70
C LYS A 69 -5.68 -7.85 -11.66
N ARG A 70 -4.66 -8.67 -11.85
CA ARG A 70 -4.26 -9.78 -10.96
C ARG A 70 -2.74 -9.91 -10.91
N GLY A 71 -2.24 -10.60 -9.88
CA GLY A 71 -0.81 -10.83 -9.68
C GLY A 71 -0.09 -9.69 -8.97
N GLY A 72 1.13 -9.94 -8.50
CA GLY A 72 1.97 -8.95 -7.83
C GLY A 72 2.41 -7.83 -8.76
N ALA A 73 2.50 -6.60 -8.23
CA ALA A 73 3.05 -5.45 -8.94
C ALA A 73 3.55 -4.42 -7.93
N ILE A 74 4.56 -3.65 -8.29
CA ILE A 74 5.00 -2.49 -7.51
C ILE A 74 4.73 -1.23 -8.31
N VAL A 75 4.08 -0.24 -7.69
CA VAL A 75 3.97 1.13 -8.17
C VAL A 75 4.92 1.99 -7.36
N VAL A 76 5.88 2.64 -7.98
CA VAL A 76 6.84 3.52 -7.31
C VAL A 76 6.46 4.96 -7.58
N VAL A 77 6.32 5.76 -6.52
CA VAL A 77 5.88 7.15 -6.60
C VAL A 77 6.91 8.11 -5.99
N ASN A 78 7.00 9.32 -6.53
CA ASN A 78 7.70 10.40 -5.84
C ASN A 78 6.99 10.72 -4.52
N SER A 79 7.75 10.90 -3.46
CA SER A 79 7.22 11.23 -2.14
C SER A 79 8.20 12.11 -1.40
N ARG A 80 7.69 13.00 -0.54
CA ARG A 80 8.50 13.70 0.44
C ARG A 80 8.78 12.80 1.63
N ARG A 81 9.87 13.10 2.33
CA ARG A 81 10.17 12.48 3.62
C ARG A 81 8.95 12.62 4.55
N PHE A 82 8.52 11.51 5.14
CA PHE A 82 7.31 11.41 5.97
C PHE A 82 5.99 11.75 5.25
N GLY A 83 5.98 11.74 3.91
CA GLY A 83 4.79 12.03 3.13
C GLY A 83 3.77 10.89 3.14
N LEU A 84 2.48 11.25 3.17
CA LEU A 84 1.38 10.31 3.04
C LEU A 84 1.08 9.94 1.57
N THR A 85 1.94 10.35 0.63
CA THR A 85 1.74 10.12 -0.81
C THR A 85 1.52 8.65 -1.16
N PRO A 86 2.32 7.68 -0.67
CA PRO A 86 2.09 6.26 -0.99
C PRO A 86 0.73 5.76 -0.51
N TRP A 87 0.29 6.18 0.67
CA TRP A 87 -1.02 5.85 1.20
C TRP A 87 -2.15 6.42 0.35
N PHE A 88 -2.08 7.72 0.01
CA PHE A 88 -3.07 8.38 -0.84
C PHE A 88 -3.17 7.74 -2.21
N VAL A 89 -2.03 7.43 -2.84
CA VAL A 89 -1.98 6.73 -4.13
C VAL A 89 -2.57 5.34 -4.03
N ALA A 90 -2.24 4.58 -2.98
CA ALA A 90 -2.79 3.25 -2.77
C ALA A 90 -4.32 3.26 -2.63
N LEU A 91 -4.88 4.23 -1.90
CA LEU A 91 -6.34 4.40 -1.79
C LEU A 91 -6.96 4.76 -3.14
N SER A 92 -6.37 5.74 -3.86
CA SER A 92 -6.88 6.19 -5.15
C SER A 92 -6.84 5.09 -6.20
N LEU A 93 -5.78 4.30 -6.22
CA LEU A 93 -5.65 3.16 -7.12
C LEU A 93 -6.61 2.02 -6.75
N SER A 94 -6.73 1.69 -5.45
CA SER A 94 -7.66 0.64 -5.00
C SER A 94 -9.08 0.86 -5.51
N ASP A 95 -9.49 2.11 -5.53
CA ASP A 95 -10.81 2.52 -5.96
C ASP A 95 -10.96 2.46 -7.50
N ALA A 96 -9.94 2.94 -8.23
CA ALA A 96 -9.98 3.02 -9.69
C ALA A 96 -9.87 1.66 -10.40
N ILE A 97 -9.13 0.71 -9.80
CA ILE A 97 -8.92 -0.63 -10.39
C ILE A 97 -9.75 -1.72 -9.71
N GLU A 98 -10.61 -1.34 -8.76
CA GLU A 98 -11.49 -2.24 -7.99
C GLU A 98 -10.73 -3.41 -7.34
N ARG A 99 -9.52 -3.12 -6.86
CA ARG A 99 -8.61 -4.11 -6.30
C ARG A 99 -7.88 -3.54 -5.08
N PRO A 100 -7.66 -4.33 -4.00
CA PRO A 100 -6.84 -3.89 -2.89
C PRO A 100 -5.42 -3.52 -3.34
N VAL A 101 -5.02 -2.28 -3.06
CA VAL A 101 -3.65 -1.80 -3.24
C VAL A 101 -3.11 -1.42 -1.88
N ARG A 102 -1.88 -1.83 -1.60
CA ARG A 102 -1.22 -1.59 -0.32
C ARG A 102 -0.14 -0.55 -0.45
N PHE A 103 0.22 0.10 0.64
CA PHE A 103 1.37 1.01 0.66
C PHE A 103 2.45 0.49 1.60
N VAL A 104 3.70 0.77 1.25
CA VAL A 104 4.88 0.40 2.04
C VAL A 104 5.37 1.62 2.82
N GLY A 105 5.76 1.42 4.07
CA GLY A 105 6.29 2.46 4.94
C GLY A 105 5.38 2.82 6.12
N ARG A 106 4.52 1.89 6.58
CA ARG A 106 3.79 2.12 7.83
C ARG A 106 4.76 2.20 9.03
N PRO A 107 4.43 3.00 10.05
CA PRO A 107 5.14 2.94 11.33
C PRO A 107 5.06 1.54 11.96
N ASP A 108 6.10 1.14 12.68
CA ASP A 108 6.12 -0.15 13.40
C ASP A 108 5.45 -0.05 14.79
N SER A 109 5.37 1.16 15.36
CA SER A 109 4.86 1.40 16.70
C SER A 109 3.34 1.62 16.75
N ALA A 110 2.71 1.09 17.81
CA ALA A 110 1.32 1.39 18.15
C ALA A 110 1.19 2.84 18.69
N PRO A 111 0.03 3.49 18.52
CA PRO A 111 -1.19 2.99 17.86
C PRO A 111 -1.18 3.21 16.34
N PHE A 112 -0.29 4.05 15.82
CA PHE A 112 -0.27 4.45 14.41
C PHE A 112 0.02 3.29 13.46
N GLY A 113 0.92 2.39 13.84
CA GLY A 113 1.24 1.21 13.05
C GLY A 113 0.06 0.27 12.85
N SER A 114 -0.71 0.04 13.91
CA SER A 114 -1.93 -0.79 13.86
C SER A 114 -3.01 -0.17 12.97
N PHE A 115 -3.20 1.14 13.09
CA PHE A 115 -4.15 1.87 12.24
C PHE A 115 -3.73 1.85 10.77
N ALA A 116 -2.46 2.14 10.48
CA ALA A 116 -1.91 2.11 9.14
C ALA A 116 -1.98 0.71 8.51
N ARG A 117 -1.77 -0.36 9.30
CA ARG A 117 -1.97 -1.74 8.85
C ARG A 117 -3.40 -2.00 8.40
N ARG A 118 -4.38 -1.55 9.16
CA ARG A 118 -5.81 -1.67 8.81
C ARG A 118 -6.18 -0.90 7.54
N LEU A 119 -5.42 0.14 7.20
CA LEU A 119 -5.53 0.86 5.93
C LEU A 119 -4.77 0.17 4.77
N GLY A 120 -4.11 -0.95 5.04
CA GLY A 120 -3.34 -1.71 4.05
C GLY A 120 -1.85 -1.36 4.02
N GLY A 121 -1.32 -0.74 5.08
CA GLY A 121 0.10 -0.42 5.21
C GLY A 121 0.95 -1.64 5.55
N LEU A 122 2.08 -1.77 4.88
CA LEU A 122 3.14 -2.75 5.12
C LEU A 122 4.36 -2.05 5.72
N LEU A 123 5.17 -2.77 6.46
CA LEU A 123 6.48 -2.29 6.91
C LEU A 123 7.42 -2.11 5.71
N ALA A 124 8.35 -1.17 5.82
CA ALA A 124 9.41 -1.00 4.82
C ALA A 124 10.50 -2.07 5.00
N ARG A 125 10.13 -3.34 4.84
CA ARG A 125 11.02 -4.50 4.96
C ARG A 125 10.95 -5.34 3.69
N PRO A 126 12.09 -5.74 3.11
CA PRO A 126 12.13 -6.51 1.86
C PRO A 126 11.38 -7.85 1.93
N ASP A 127 11.43 -8.53 3.08
CA ASP A 127 10.73 -9.79 3.34
C ASP A 127 9.21 -9.65 3.33
N GLU A 128 8.67 -8.58 3.95
CA GLU A 128 7.24 -8.28 3.95
C GLU A 128 6.76 -7.90 2.54
N VAL A 129 7.56 -7.11 1.81
CA VAL A 129 7.30 -6.77 0.41
C VAL A 129 7.30 -8.05 -0.46
N ALA A 130 8.30 -8.92 -0.29
CA ALA A 130 8.39 -10.18 -1.04
C ALA A 130 7.20 -11.10 -0.76
N GLY A 131 6.80 -11.25 0.50
CA GLY A 131 5.61 -12.03 0.90
C GLY A 131 4.35 -11.52 0.22
N ALA A 132 4.09 -10.22 0.32
CA ALA A 132 2.92 -9.61 -0.28
C ALA A 132 2.89 -9.75 -1.82
N LEU A 133 4.04 -9.63 -2.50
CA LEU A 133 4.13 -9.84 -3.95
C LEU A 133 3.87 -11.29 -4.36
N ARG A 134 4.34 -12.30 -3.58
CA ARG A 134 4.04 -13.72 -3.82
C ARG A 134 2.56 -14.01 -3.71
N ASP A 135 1.89 -13.37 -2.76
CA ASP A 135 0.42 -13.45 -2.59
C ASP A 135 -0.34 -12.62 -3.63
N GLY A 136 0.37 -12.14 -4.63
CA GLY A 136 -0.24 -11.39 -5.72
C GLY A 136 -0.71 -9.99 -5.34
N GLN A 137 -0.24 -9.38 -4.26
CA GLN A 137 -0.64 -8.03 -3.87
C GLN A 137 -0.01 -6.96 -4.76
N MET A 138 -0.74 -5.84 -4.97
CA MET A 138 -0.18 -4.64 -5.58
C MET A 138 0.27 -3.68 -4.50
N LEU A 139 1.50 -3.18 -4.63
CA LEU A 139 2.16 -2.35 -3.62
C LEU A 139 2.50 -0.97 -4.17
N VAL A 140 2.36 0.06 -3.34
CA VAL A 140 2.86 1.41 -3.62
C VAL A 140 4.06 1.67 -2.72
N VAL A 141 5.20 1.97 -3.32
CA VAL A 141 6.45 2.33 -2.65
C VAL A 141 6.74 3.81 -2.93
N GLY A 142 6.98 4.58 -1.89
CA GLY A 142 7.36 5.98 -2.00
C GLY A 142 8.87 6.16 -2.09
N ALA A 143 9.34 7.01 -3.01
CA ALA A 143 10.68 7.55 -2.93
C ALA A 143 10.79 8.48 -1.72
N SER A 144 11.91 8.48 -1.02
CA SER A 144 12.10 9.22 0.23
C SER A 144 13.30 10.17 0.16
N GLY A 145 13.43 11.03 1.16
CA GLY A 145 14.66 11.80 1.41
C GLY A 145 14.73 13.19 0.82
N THR A 146 13.93 13.53 -0.17
CA THR A 146 13.97 14.89 -0.77
C THR A 146 12.99 15.85 -0.10
N LEU A 147 13.38 17.10 0.02
CA LEU A 147 12.49 18.23 0.32
C LEU A 147 12.07 18.97 -0.95
N ASP A 148 12.81 18.78 -2.06
CA ASP A 148 12.49 19.39 -3.35
C ASP A 148 11.43 18.56 -4.10
N PRO A 149 10.25 19.14 -4.35
CA PRO A 149 9.18 18.45 -5.05
C PRO A 149 9.46 18.17 -6.54
N ARG A 150 10.51 18.76 -7.09
CA ARG A 150 10.92 18.58 -8.49
C ARG A 150 11.85 17.39 -8.69
N THR A 151 12.36 16.82 -7.62
CA THR A 151 13.23 15.64 -7.64
C THR A 151 12.45 14.39 -7.24
N VAL A 152 12.88 13.26 -7.75
CA VAL A 152 12.22 11.96 -7.47
C VAL A 152 12.41 11.56 -6.00
N GLY A 153 13.52 11.98 -5.40
CA GLY A 153 13.96 11.48 -4.10
C GLY A 153 14.74 10.17 -4.23
N ASP A 154 15.11 9.61 -3.11
CA ASP A 154 15.82 8.34 -3.03
C ASP A 154 14.84 7.17 -2.98
N ILE A 155 15.03 6.19 -3.84
CA ILE A 155 14.24 4.96 -3.88
C ILE A 155 15.08 3.87 -3.23
N ASP A 156 14.64 3.32 -2.10
CA ASP A 156 15.33 2.20 -1.46
C ASP A 156 15.27 0.96 -2.37
N HIS A 157 16.41 0.66 -3.00
CA HIS A 157 16.55 -0.47 -3.92
C HIS A 157 16.21 -1.81 -3.27
N ARG A 158 16.38 -1.95 -1.94
CA ARG A 158 16.03 -3.17 -1.21
C ARG A 158 14.54 -3.45 -1.21
N LEU A 159 13.69 -2.42 -1.28
CA LEU A 159 12.25 -2.56 -1.42
C LEU A 159 11.82 -2.91 -2.86
N ILE A 160 12.71 -2.66 -3.83
CA ILE A 160 12.51 -3.02 -5.24
C ILE A 160 13.11 -4.42 -5.54
N GLY A 161 14.09 -4.85 -4.75
CA GLY A 161 14.75 -6.16 -4.89
C GLY A 161 13.78 -7.34 -5.05
N PRO A 162 12.72 -7.47 -4.24
CA PRO A 162 11.73 -8.53 -4.40
C PRO A 162 11.07 -8.57 -5.79
N ALA A 163 10.94 -7.42 -6.49
CA ALA A 163 10.43 -7.43 -7.86
C ALA A 163 11.42 -8.07 -8.84
N VAL A 164 12.73 -7.92 -8.62
CA VAL A 164 13.77 -8.57 -9.42
C VAL A 164 13.76 -10.09 -9.18
N GLU A 165 13.68 -10.51 -7.94
CA GLU A 165 13.68 -11.94 -7.56
C GLU A 165 12.44 -12.67 -8.08
N LEU A 166 11.28 -12.07 -7.96
CA LEU A 166 9.99 -12.65 -8.33
C LEU A 166 9.59 -12.34 -9.78
N ASN A 167 10.42 -11.59 -10.52
CA ASN A 167 10.15 -11.14 -11.89
C ASN A 167 8.80 -10.41 -12.02
N VAL A 168 8.48 -9.55 -11.06
CA VAL A 168 7.24 -8.79 -10.97
C VAL A 168 7.40 -7.43 -11.64
N PRO A 169 6.40 -6.91 -12.40
CA PRO A 169 6.50 -5.61 -13.05
C PRO A 169 6.51 -4.46 -12.05
N VAL A 170 7.33 -3.43 -12.34
CA VAL A 170 7.42 -2.19 -11.58
C VAL A 170 6.89 -1.04 -12.43
N PHE A 171 5.93 -0.29 -11.92
CA PHE A 171 5.28 0.84 -12.57
C PHE A 171 5.76 2.16 -11.97
N PRO A 172 6.55 2.94 -12.69
CA PRO A 172 6.88 4.30 -12.27
C PRO A 172 5.63 5.17 -12.32
N ALA A 173 5.38 5.94 -11.27
CA ALA A 173 4.28 6.90 -11.25
C ALA A 173 4.74 8.23 -10.66
N ALA A 174 4.15 9.31 -11.15
CA ALA A 174 4.39 10.65 -10.63
C ALA A 174 3.10 11.22 -10.03
N VAL A 175 3.25 11.94 -8.94
CA VAL A 175 2.16 12.60 -8.23
C VAL A 175 2.44 14.09 -8.16
N ALA A 176 1.49 14.88 -8.60
CA ALA A 176 1.49 16.32 -8.49
C ALA A 176 0.24 16.79 -7.76
N VAL A 177 0.41 17.78 -6.89
CA VAL A 177 -0.65 18.36 -6.09
C VAL A 177 -0.69 19.85 -6.29
N SER A 178 -1.87 20.38 -6.56
CA SER A 178 -2.14 21.81 -6.53
C SER A 178 -2.98 22.12 -5.28
N GLN A 179 -2.38 22.81 -4.34
CA GLN A 179 -3.06 23.22 -3.09
C GLN A 179 -4.19 24.21 -3.37
N THR A 180 -3.97 25.15 -4.28
CA THR A 180 -4.94 26.18 -4.63
C THR A 180 -6.21 25.62 -5.24
N SER A 181 -6.09 24.65 -6.15
CA SER A 181 -7.24 24.03 -6.83
C SER A 181 -7.74 22.76 -6.15
N ARG A 182 -7.12 22.33 -5.06
CA ARG A 182 -7.44 21.05 -4.38
C ARG A 182 -7.44 19.87 -5.34
N SER A 183 -6.57 19.92 -6.34
CA SER A 183 -6.45 18.87 -7.35
C SER A 183 -5.17 18.06 -7.15
N ALA A 184 -5.29 16.75 -7.32
CA ALA A 184 -4.17 15.82 -7.33
C ALA A 184 -4.17 15.09 -8.68
N ARG A 185 -3.02 15.07 -9.33
CA ARG A 185 -2.82 14.31 -10.56
C ARG A 185 -1.82 13.18 -10.30
N ILE A 186 -2.21 11.98 -10.66
CA ILE A 186 -1.36 10.79 -10.60
C ILE A 186 -1.23 10.27 -12.03
N GLU A 187 -0.01 10.13 -12.52
CA GLU A 187 0.27 9.58 -13.84
C GLU A 187 1.16 8.35 -13.74
N ILE A 188 0.71 7.25 -14.33
CA ILE A 188 1.39 5.95 -14.26
C ILE A 188 2.03 5.66 -15.61
N ALA A 189 3.33 5.46 -15.62
CA ALA A 189 4.05 5.06 -16.83
C ALA A 189 3.88 3.57 -17.12
N SER A 190 4.33 3.16 -18.30
CA SER A 190 4.40 1.76 -18.69
C SER A 190 5.32 0.98 -17.76
N ALA A 191 5.00 -0.29 -17.53
CA ALA A 191 5.76 -1.19 -16.68
C ALA A 191 7.22 -1.31 -17.11
N ILE A 192 8.11 -1.30 -16.15
CA ILE A 192 9.49 -1.72 -16.31
C ILE A 192 9.59 -3.13 -15.76
N LYS A 193 9.84 -4.10 -16.63
CA LYS A 193 10.06 -5.49 -16.21
C LYS A 193 11.52 -5.69 -15.84
N PRO A 194 11.80 -6.40 -14.73
CA PRO A 194 13.14 -6.86 -14.44
C PRO A 194 13.68 -7.77 -15.54
N SER A 195 14.98 -7.81 -15.70
CA SER A 195 15.59 -8.79 -16.63
C SER A 195 15.63 -10.17 -15.99
N PRO A 196 15.07 -11.21 -16.61
CA PRO A 196 15.07 -12.55 -16.02
C PRO A 196 16.48 -13.15 -15.90
N LYS A 197 17.44 -12.62 -16.69
CA LYS A 197 18.84 -13.06 -16.72
C LYS A 197 19.74 -12.38 -15.68
N ARG A 198 19.26 -11.30 -15.05
CA ARG A 198 20.05 -10.51 -14.10
C ARG A 198 19.37 -10.56 -12.73
N ARG A 199 20.13 -10.94 -11.72
CA ARG A 199 19.68 -11.00 -10.32
C ARG A 199 20.73 -10.35 -9.42
N GLY A 200 20.34 -10.10 -8.17
CA GLY A 200 21.20 -9.53 -7.14
C GLY A 200 21.27 -8.00 -7.14
N PRO A 201 22.10 -7.44 -6.26
CA PRO A 201 22.08 -6.00 -5.93
C PRO A 201 22.30 -5.07 -7.13
N LEU A 202 23.11 -5.46 -8.09
CA LEU A 202 23.33 -4.64 -9.29
C LEU A 202 22.07 -4.55 -10.17
N ALA A 203 21.31 -5.64 -10.29
CA ALA A 203 20.05 -5.63 -11.03
C ALA A 203 18.99 -4.79 -10.33
N GLU A 204 18.98 -4.81 -9.01
CA GLU A 204 18.09 -3.98 -8.18
C GLU A 204 18.41 -2.48 -8.36
N LEU A 205 19.69 -2.11 -8.28
CA LEU A 205 20.14 -0.73 -8.50
C LEU A 205 19.83 -0.26 -9.94
N GLU A 206 20.08 -1.09 -10.95
CA GLU A 206 19.78 -0.76 -12.35
C GLU A 206 18.26 -0.55 -12.54
N LEU A 207 17.43 -1.43 -12.00
CA LEU A 207 15.98 -1.30 -12.07
C LEU A 207 15.52 -0.01 -11.37
N THR A 208 16.04 0.26 -10.18
CA THR A 208 15.73 1.46 -9.39
C THR A 208 16.09 2.74 -10.15
N ALA A 209 17.28 2.78 -10.77
CA ALA A 209 17.73 3.93 -11.57
C ALA A 209 16.81 4.18 -12.80
N ARG A 210 16.39 3.10 -13.48
CA ARG A 210 15.43 3.19 -14.60
C ARG A 210 14.08 3.71 -14.15
N VAL A 211 13.59 3.25 -13.00
CA VAL A 211 12.34 3.72 -12.38
C VAL A 211 12.45 5.20 -12.03
N ALA A 212 13.51 5.61 -11.33
CA ALA A 212 13.76 7.01 -10.97
C ALA A 212 13.81 7.92 -12.20
N THR A 213 14.53 7.52 -13.25
CA THR A 213 14.60 8.25 -14.52
C THR A 213 13.22 8.44 -15.13
N ARG A 214 12.37 7.41 -15.10
CA ARG A 214 11.02 7.49 -15.67
C ARG A 214 10.10 8.41 -14.87
N ILE A 215 10.16 8.34 -13.53
CA ILE A 215 9.41 9.27 -12.66
C ILE A 215 9.86 10.70 -12.91
N GLY A 216 11.17 10.94 -13.02
CA GLY A 216 11.73 12.27 -13.31
C GLY A 216 11.23 12.86 -14.65
N ARG A 217 11.02 12.03 -15.67
CA ARG A 217 10.39 12.47 -16.94
C ARG A 217 8.94 12.89 -16.74
N LEU A 218 8.14 12.08 -16.03
CA LEU A 218 6.75 12.41 -15.72
C LEU A 218 6.63 13.72 -14.93
N LEU A 219 7.51 13.94 -13.96
CA LEU A 219 7.54 15.18 -13.17
C LEU A 219 7.86 16.41 -14.04
N LYS A 220 8.74 16.27 -15.02
CA LYS A 220 9.00 17.35 -15.99
C LYS A 220 7.78 17.65 -16.88
N GLU A 221 7.03 16.62 -17.29
CA GLU A 221 5.79 16.75 -18.05
C GLU A 221 4.70 17.49 -17.25
N PHE A 222 4.73 17.42 -15.92
CA PHE A 222 3.83 18.19 -15.06
C PHE A 222 4.18 19.68 -14.90
N GLY A 223 5.23 20.16 -15.54
CA GLY A 223 5.61 21.57 -15.51
C GLY A 223 6.06 22.09 -14.15
N GLY A 224 6.65 21.22 -13.33
CA GLY A 224 7.16 21.59 -11.99
C GLY A 224 6.07 21.66 -10.91
N ALA A 225 4.96 20.95 -11.11
CA ALA A 225 3.92 20.77 -10.08
C ALA A 225 4.53 20.26 -8.76
N ARG A 226 4.05 20.80 -7.65
CA ARG A 226 4.60 20.53 -6.31
C ARG A 226 3.94 19.28 -5.72
N THR A 227 4.73 18.40 -5.13
CA THR A 227 4.18 17.46 -4.15
C THR A 227 3.83 18.25 -2.89
N GLY A 228 2.61 18.14 -2.40
CA GLY A 228 2.15 18.84 -1.23
C GLY A 228 2.96 18.54 0.04
N THR A 229 2.64 19.21 1.13
CA THR A 229 3.18 18.87 2.46
C THR A 229 2.61 17.53 2.94
N PRO A 230 3.21 16.84 3.93
CA PRO A 230 2.66 15.61 4.49
C PRO A 230 1.20 15.73 4.95
N LEU A 231 0.81 16.92 5.39
CA LEU A 231 -0.54 17.20 5.91
C LEU A 231 -1.55 17.56 4.82
N ASP A 232 -1.11 17.88 3.62
CA ASP A 232 -2.01 18.30 2.52
C ASP A 232 -2.98 17.19 2.09
N TRP A 233 -2.65 15.95 2.37
CA TRP A 233 -3.51 14.79 2.09
C TRP A 233 -4.62 14.59 3.12
N LEU A 234 -4.56 15.27 4.25
CA LEU A 234 -5.61 15.20 5.25
C LEU A 234 -6.84 16.03 4.81
N PRO A 235 -8.07 15.53 5.06
CA PRO A 235 -9.29 16.17 4.58
C PRO A 235 -9.50 17.59 5.14
N PHE A 236 -8.90 17.92 6.28
CA PHE A 236 -9.05 19.21 6.97
C PHE A 236 -7.83 20.13 6.83
N SER A 237 -6.77 19.71 6.14
CA SER A 237 -5.62 20.58 5.93
C SER A 237 -5.99 21.75 5.02
N GLY A 238 -5.61 22.95 5.40
CA GLY A 238 -5.92 24.20 4.66
C GLY A 238 -7.24 24.88 5.02
N MET A 239 -7.94 24.48 6.09
CA MET A 239 -9.10 25.22 6.61
C MET A 239 -8.72 26.36 7.57
N GLY A 240 -7.44 26.63 7.79
CA GLY A 240 -6.91 27.64 8.72
C GLY A 240 -6.00 28.68 8.08
N GLY A 241 -6.27 29.11 6.86
CA GLY A 241 -5.47 30.12 6.18
C GLY A 241 -6.32 31.06 5.34
N ASP A 242 -6.84 32.09 5.95
CA ASP A 242 -7.13 33.39 5.36
C ASP A 242 -6.19 34.42 6.00
#